data_6bf322317bd6b17f6e89313feabbd028
#
_entry.id   6bf322317bd6b17f6e89313feabbd028
#
_cell.length_a   1.000
_cell.length_b   1.000
_cell.length_c   1.000
_cell.angle_alpha   90.00
_cell.angle_beta   90.00
_cell.angle_gamma   90.00
#
_symmetry.space_group_name_H-M   'P 1'
#
loop_
_entity.id
_entity.type
_entity.pdbx_description
1 polymer ?
#
loop_
_entity_poly.entity_id
_entity_poly.type
_entity_poly.pdbx_seq_one_letter_code
_entity_poly.pdbx_strand_id
1 'polypeptide(L)'
;MARCGVASRRASEEIITSGRVTVNGASVTELGTKVSEKDCVCVDGKQIFIEEKKRYVLLNKPSGYVCSLSDEKGRAVASDLLKEAYTERLYNVGRLDMFSSGLIIFTNDGEFAARLSHPSAELEKEYIVDSSSPLP
;
A
#
# COMPACT_ATOMS: atom_id res chain seq x y z
N MET A 1 2.68 4.28 11.93
CA MET A 1 3.44 3.17 11.31
C MET A 1 3.18 3.04 9.81
N ALA A 2 1.94 2.89 9.36
CA ALA A 2 1.66 2.82 7.90
C ALA A 2 2.14 4.07 7.14
N ARG A 3 1.97 5.27 7.69
CA ARG A 3 2.49 6.54 7.14
C ARG A 3 4.03 6.65 7.17
N CYS A 4 4.68 5.81 7.97
CA CYS A 4 6.15 5.74 8.05
C CYS A 4 6.73 4.65 7.12
N GLY A 5 5.93 4.05 6.25
CA GLY A 5 6.37 3.01 5.33
C GLY A 5 6.74 1.66 5.97
N VAL A 6 6.48 1.46 7.26
CA VAL A 6 6.87 0.23 7.98
C VAL A 6 6.09 -0.98 7.48
N ALA A 7 4.75 -0.88 7.45
CA ALA A 7 3.87 -1.97 7.07
C ALA A 7 2.48 -1.44 6.65
N SER A 8 1.59 -2.33 6.17
CA SER A 8 0.18 -2.00 5.98
C SER A 8 -0.48 -1.65 7.31
N ARG A 9 -1.68 -1.06 7.30
CA ARG A 9 -2.42 -0.74 8.52
C ARG A 9 -2.65 -1.98 9.37
N ARG A 10 -3.14 -3.08 8.77
CA ARG A 10 -3.40 -4.36 9.45
C ARG A 10 -2.11 -4.98 9.99
N ALA A 11 -1.06 -5.10 9.19
CA ALA A 11 0.22 -5.62 9.65
C ALA A 11 0.87 -4.71 10.72
N SER A 12 0.62 -3.40 10.69
CA SER A 12 1.06 -2.48 11.76
C SER A 12 0.34 -2.77 13.09
N GLU A 13 -0.93 -3.15 13.05
CA GLU A 13 -1.68 -3.56 14.23
C GLU A 13 -1.08 -4.82 14.86
N GLU A 14 -0.70 -5.82 14.06
CA GLU A 14 -0.01 -7.02 14.53
C GLU A 14 1.34 -6.71 15.18
N ILE A 15 2.13 -5.81 14.59
CA ILE A 15 3.41 -5.36 15.15
C ILE A 15 3.19 -4.65 16.50
N ILE A 16 2.15 -3.83 16.64
CA ILE A 16 1.84 -3.13 17.89
C ILE A 16 1.45 -4.14 18.97
N THR A 17 0.50 -5.01 18.69
CA THR A 17 0.00 -6.00 19.66
C THR A 17 1.05 -7.02 20.08
N SER A 18 2.05 -7.28 19.23
CA SER A 18 3.18 -8.16 19.57
C SER A 18 4.24 -7.52 20.49
N GLY A 19 4.05 -6.26 20.91
CA GLY A 19 4.95 -5.57 21.83
C GLY A 19 6.26 -5.06 21.20
N ARG A 20 6.34 -5.00 19.88
CA ARG A 20 7.52 -4.56 19.14
C ARG A 20 7.66 -3.03 19.00
N VAL A 21 6.66 -2.28 19.48
CA VAL A 21 6.60 -0.83 19.39
C VAL A 21 6.85 -0.18 20.72
N THR A 22 7.70 0.85 20.72
CA THR A 22 7.89 1.73 21.88
C THR A 22 7.59 3.17 21.48
N VAL A 23 7.05 3.93 22.42
CA VAL A 23 6.85 5.38 22.31
C VAL A 23 7.57 6.03 23.49
N ASN A 24 8.54 6.89 23.20
CA ASN A 24 9.39 7.53 24.21
C ASN A 24 10.02 6.51 25.18
N GLY A 25 10.41 5.34 24.67
CA GLY A 25 11.01 4.26 25.46
C GLY A 25 10.04 3.31 26.18
N ALA A 26 8.74 3.63 26.23
CA ALA A 26 7.72 2.79 26.83
C ALA A 26 7.07 1.87 25.79
N SER A 27 6.92 0.58 26.10
CA SER A 27 6.24 -0.38 25.24
C SER A 27 4.76 -0.04 25.09
N VAL A 28 4.25 -0.08 23.87
CA VAL A 28 2.86 0.19 23.51
C VAL A 28 2.30 -1.01 22.76
N THR A 29 1.24 -1.59 23.31
CA THR A 29 0.53 -2.75 22.72
C THR A 29 -0.93 -2.45 22.40
N GLU A 30 -1.45 -1.31 22.87
CA GLU A 30 -2.84 -0.91 22.66
C GLU A 30 -3.02 -0.23 21.29
N LEU A 31 -3.96 -0.77 20.51
CA LEU A 31 -4.35 -0.19 19.24
C LEU A 31 -5.05 1.15 19.45
N GLY A 32 -4.82 2.10 18.54
CA GLY A 32 -5.42 3.44 18.63
C GLY A 32 -4.68 4.40 19.57
N THR A 33 -3.55 4.02 20.15
CA THR A 33 -2.70 4.92 20.93
C THR A 33 -2.31 6.12 20.08
N LYS A 34 -2.61 7.31 20.58
CA LYS A 34 -2.31 8.57 19.90
C LYS A 34 -0.87 8.98 20.18
N VAL A 35 -0.17 9.38 19.15
CA VAL A 35 1.19 9.93 19.21
C VAL A 35 1.24 11.28 18.49
N SER A 36 2.12 12.15 18.93
CA SER A 36 2.41 13.43 18.30
C SER A 36 3.69 13.35 17.46
N GLU A 37 3.94 14.39 16.66
CA GLU A 37 5.19 14.49 15.88
C GLU A 37 6.45 14.61 16.76
N LYS A 38 6.29 15.00 18.03
CA LYS A 38 7.38 15.12 19.00
C LYS A 38 7.73 13.80 19.67
N ASP A 39 6.87 12.79 19.55
CA ASP A 39 7.09 11.50 20.19
C ASP A 39 8.08 10.66 19.39
N CYS A 40 9.01 10.02 20.09
CA CYS A 40 9.95 9.08 19.51
C CYS A 40 9.32 7.71 19.44
N VAL A 41 8.91 7.30 18.24
CA VAL A 41 8.32 5.98 17.99
C VAL A 41 9.38 5.06 17.40
N CYS A 42 9.56 3.89 18.03
CA CYS A 42 10.50 2.87 17.54
C CYS A 42 9.78 1.55 17.28
N VAL A 43 10.26 0.80 16.31
CA VAL A 43 9.89 -0.58 16.03
C VAL A 43 11.15 -1.43 16.14
N ASP A 44 11.15 -2.44 16.98
CA ASP A 44 12.31 -3.28 17.27
C ASP A 44 13.56 -2.45 17.63
N GLY A 45 13.37 -1.38 18.40
CA GLY A 45 14.43 -0.46 18.83
C GLY A 45 14.89 0.55 17.77
N LYS A 46 14.39 0.49 16.54
CA LYS A 46 14.73 1.41 15.47
C LYS A 46 13.68 2.50 15.34
N GLN A 47 14.10 3.77 15.45
CA GLN A 47 13.20 4.90 15.28
C GLN A 47 12.63 4.96 13.87
N ILE A 48 11.32 5.23 13.79
CA ILE A 48 10.60 5.40 12.54
C ILE A 48 10.16 6.86 12.38
N PHE A 49 10.13 7.34 11.14
CA PHE A 49 9.74 8.69 10.78
C PHE A 49 8.62 8.67 9.76
N ILE A 50 7.79 9.71 9.75
CA ILE A 50 6.78 9.90 8.72
C ILE A 50 7.50 10.07 7.38
N GLU A 51 7.06 9.33 6.38
CA GLU A 51 7.61 9.40 5.03
C GLU A 51 7.19 10.73 4.39
N GLU A 52 8.14 11.65 4.27
CA GLU A 52 7.88 13.01 3.77
C GLU A 52 7.74 13.06 2.25
N LYS A 53 8.49 12.17 1.56
CA LYS A 53 8.51 12.14 0.10
C LYS A 53 7.33 11.35 -0.44
N LYS A 54 6.31 12.05 -0.90
CA LYS A 54 5.18 11.44 -1.59
C LYS A 54 5.54 11.02 -3.01
N ARG A 55 5.05 9.85 -3.40
CA ARG A 55 5.22 9.28 -4.74
C ARG A 55 3.88 9.00 -5.37
N TYR A 56 3.80 9.27 -6.66
CA TYR A 56 2.65 8.96 -7.51
C TYR A 56 3.20 8.30 -8.78
N VAL A 57 2.93 7.03 -8.93
CA VAL A 57 3.48 6.23 -10.02
C VAL A 57 2.33 5.62 -10.81
N LEU A 58 2.31 5.88 -12.10
CA LEU A 58 1.39 5.24 -13.03
C LEU A 58 2.12 4.05 -13.67
N LEU A 59 1.64 2.85 -13.38
CA LEU A 59 2.15 1.60 -13.92
C LEU A 59 1.19 1.09 -15.00
N ASN A 60 1.70 0.79 -16.18
CA ASN A 60 1.01 -0.08 -17.12
C ASN A 60 1.27 -1.53 -16.69
N LYS A 61 0.36 -2.07 -15.87
CA LYS A 61 0.52 -3.41 -15.29
C LYS A 61 0.46 -4.46 -16.41
N PRO A 62 1.49 -5.29 -16.57
CA PRO A 62 1.41 -6.41 -17.49
C PRO A 62 0.47 -7.50 -16.95
N SER A 63 -0.03 -8.35 -17.83
CA SER A 63 -0.73 -9.58 -17.46
C SER A 63 0.19 -10.52 -16.66
N GLY A 64 -0.36 -11.29 -15.75
CA GLY A 64 0.37 -12.26 -14.93
C GLY A 64 0.80 -11.76 -13.55
N TYR A 65 0.53 -10.50 -13.21
CA TYR A 65 0.86 -9.91 -11.91
C TYR A 65 -0.39 -9.64 -11.06
N VAL A 66 -0.32 -10.01 -9.79
CA VAL A 66 -1.40 -9.75 -8.82
C VAL A 66 -1.29 -8.33 -8.27
N CYS A 67 -2.41 -7.63 -8.17
CA CYS A 67 -2.48 -6.34 -7.48
C CYS A 67 -2.53 -6.52 -5.96
N SER A 68 -1.38 -6.85 -5.38
CA SER A 68 -1.19 -6.99 -3.94
C SER A 68 0.24 -6.55 -3.59
N LEU A 69 0.51 -6.30 -2.33
CA LEU A 69 1.87 -6.05 -1.83
C LEU A 69 2.60 -7.33 -1.44
N SER A 70 1.86 -8.39 -1.24
CA SER A 70 2.35 -9.74 -0.97
C SER A 70 1.35 -10.75 -1.49
N ASP A 71 1.81 -11.94 -1.80
CA ASP A 71 0.96 -13.04 -2.23
C ASP A 71 1.36 -14.32 -1.49
N GLU A 72 0.41 -14.90 -0.75
CA GLU A 72 0.63 -16.12 0.04
C GLU A 72 0.89 -17.36 -0.84
N LYS A 73 0.48 -17.30 -2.11
CA LYS A 73 0.66 -18.37 -3.09
C LYS A 73 1.97 -18.22 -3.89
N GLY A 74 2.79 -17.23 -3.58
CA GLY A 74 4.07 -16.98 -4.25
C GLY A 74 3.95 -16.50 -5.70
N ARG A 75 2.80 -15.95 -6.10
CA ARG A 75 2.61 -15.37 -7.43
C ARG A 75 3.31 -14.02 -7.52
N ALA A 76 3.73 -13.64 -8.72
CA ALA A 76 4.33 -12.34 -8.96
C ALA A 76 3.35 -11.21 -8.63
N VAL A 77 3.79 -10.22 -7.87
CA VAL A 77 2.98 -9.06 -7.47
C VAL A 77 3.43 -7.81 -8.22
N ALA A 78 2.46 -6.97 -8.60
CA ALA A 78 2.73 -5.79 -9.40
C ALA A 78 3.65 -4.78 -8.69
N SER A 79 3.63 -4.72 -7.36
CA SER A 79 4.54 -3.87 -6.58
C SER A 79 6.01 -4.24 -6.72
N ASP A 80 6.35 -5.48 -7.07
CA ASP A 80 7.74 -5.90 -7.29
C ASP A 80 8.38 -5.19 -8.48
N LEU A 81 7.58 -4.82 -9.48
CA LEU A 81 8.04 -4.08 -10.65
C LEU A 81 8.55 -2.67 -10.31
N LEU A 82 8.22 -2.16 -9.13
CA LEU A 82 8.60 -0.81 -8.69
C LEU A 82 9.79 -0.80 -7.73
N LYS A 83 10.18 -1.95 -7.18
CA LYS A 83 11.21 -2.06 -6.12
C LYS A 83 12.59 -1.57 -6.53
N GLU A 84 12.94 -1.69 -7.81
CA GLU A 84 14.24 -1.21 -8.31
C GLU A 84 14.28 0.31 -8.47
N ALA A 85 13.12 0.93 -8.74
CA ALA A 85 13.02 2.36 -9.02
C ALA A 85 12.71 3.20 -7.77
N TYR A 86 12.09 2.60 -6.76
CA TYR A 86 11.60 3.30 -5.57
C TYR A 86 11.93 2.55 -4.29
N THR A 87 12.45 3.27 -3.31
CA THR A 87 12.74 2.75 -1.96
C THR A 87 11.54 2.89 -1.03
N GLU A 88 10.64 3.82 -1.34
CA GLU A 88 9.43 4.07 -0.57
C GLU A 88 8.45 2.90 -0.73
N ARG A 89 7.70 2.62 0.33
CA ARG A 89 6.65 1.60 0.28
C ARG A 89 5.44 2.14 -0.47
N LEU A 90 5.29 1.71 -1.72
CA LEU A 90 4.17 2.07 -2.58
C LEU A 90 3.10 0.97 -2.57
N TYR A 91 1.83 1.36 -2.62
CA TYR A 91 0.70 0.46 -2.71
C TYR A 91 -0.26 0.90 -3.82
N ASN A 92 -0.96 -0.07 -4.39
CA ASN A 92 -1.87 0.15 -5.49
C ASN A 92 -3.16 0.86 -5.05
N VAL A 93 -3.62 1.79 -5.87
CA VAL A 93 -4.92 2.43 -5.77
C VAL A 93 -5.87 1.70 -6.71
N GLY A 94 -6.82 0.98 -6.14
CA GLY A 94 -7.66 0.06 -6.88
C GLY A 94 -6.93 -1.24 -7.25
N ARG A 95 -7.57 -2.05 -8.08
CA ARG A 95 -7.07 -3.38 -8.45
C ARG A 95 -7.43 -3.70 -9.90
N LEU A 96 -6.53 -4.44 -10.54
CA LEU A 96 -6.76 -5.18 -11.77
C LEU A 96 -6.57 -6.67 -11.49
N ASP A 97 -7.32 -7.51 -12.16
CA ASP A 97 -7.14 -8.95 -12.05
C ASP A 97 -5.76 -9.39 -12.56
N MET A 98 -5.30 -10.57 -12.14
CA MET A 98 -3.97 -11.07 -12.47
C MET A 98 -3.71 -11.06 -13.98
N PHE A 99 -4.67 -11.52 -14.77
CA PHE A 99 -4.55 -11.60 -16.22
C PHE A 99 -5.04 -10.37 -16.98
N SER A 100 -5.56 -9.36 -16.28
CA SER A 100 -5.84 -8.06 -16.86
C SER A 100 -4.56 -7.23 -16.92
N SER A 101 -4.37 -6.50 -18.01
CA SER A 101 -3.31 -5.51 -18.16
C SER A 101 -3.90 -4.10 -18.21
N GLY A 102 -3.10 -3.08 -17.94
CA GLY A 102 -3.53 -1.70 -18.05
C GLY A 102 -3.03 -0.81 -16.91
N LEU A 103 -3.57 0.39 -16.87
CA LEU A 103 -3.10 1.43 -15.97
C LEU A 103 -3.56 1.21 -14.53
N ILE A 104 -2.61 1.30 -13.61
CA ILE A 104 -2.85 1.29 -12.17
C ILE A 104 -1.93 2.29 -11.49
N ILE A 105 -2.46 3.01 -10.50
CA ILE A 105 -1.70 4.00 -9.73
C ILE A 105 -1.13 3.34 -8.49
N PHE A 106 0.14 3.62 -8.22
CA PHE A 106 0.82 3.30 -6.95
C PHE A 106 1.21 4.59 -6.24
N THR A 107 1.03 4.62 -4.94
CA THR A 107 1.38 5.78 -4.12
C THR A 107 1.65 5.37 -2.67
N ASN A 108 2.32 6.25 -1.93
CA ASN A 108 2.42 6.23 -0.47
C ASN A 108 1.56 7.34 0.17
N ASP A 109 0.78 8.08 -0.62
CA ASP A 109 -0.15 9.10 -0.14
C ASP A 109 -1.54 8.50 0.12
N GLY A 110 -1.82 8.21 1.40
CA GLY A 110 -3.09 7.60 1.80
C GLY A 110 -4.31 8.49 1.57
N GLU A 111 -4.17 9.79 1.66
CA GLU A 111 -5.28 10.73 1.40
C GLU A 111 -5.64 10.77 -0.09
N PHE A 112 -4.62 10.83 -0.93
CA PHE A 112 -4.79 10.75 -2.39
C PHE A 112 -5.45 9.42 -2.79
N ALA A 113 -4.92 8.30 -2.29
CA ALA A 113 -5.47 6.98 -2.55
C ALA A 113 -6.94 6.87 -2.11
N ALA A 114 -7.27 7.38 -0.93
CA ALA A 114 -8.64 7.38 -0.41
C ALA A 114 -9.59 8.21 -1.27
N ARG A 115 -9.16 9.39 -1.73
CA ARG A 115 -9.96 10.24 -2.64
C ARG A 115 -10.28 9.54 -3.95
N LEU A 116 -9.32 8.84 -4.55
CA LEU A 116 -9.52 8.11 -5.80
C LEU A 116 -10.36 6.85 -5.64
N SER A 117 -10.26 6.19 -4.50
CA SER A 117 -10.94 4.90 -4.26
C SER A 117 -12.34 5.06 -3.69
N HIS A 118 -12.70 6.23 -3.16
CA HIS A 118 -13.99 6.43 -2.53
C HIS A 118 -15.11 6.40 -3.58
N PRO A 119 -16.22 5.71 -3.32
CA PRO A 119 -17.35 5.64 -4.27
C PRO A 119 -17.88 7.01 -4.71
N SER A 120 -17.83 8.02 -3.84
CA SER A 120 -18.26 9.38 -4.16
C SER A 120 -17.33 10.11 -5.14
N ALA A 121 -16.18 9.56 -5.47
CA ALA A 121 -15.29 10.16 -6.48
C ALA A 121 -15.82 9.99 -7.90
N GLU A 122 -16.73 9.02 -8.11
CA GLU A 122 -17.39 8.72 -9.39
C GLU A 122 -16.43 8.66 -10.58
N LEU A 123 -15.19 8.14 -10.34
CA LEU A 123 -14.18 8.03 -11.37
C LEU A 123 -14.58 6.96 -12.37
N GLU A 124 -14.67 7.36 -13.62
CA GLU A 124 -14.92 6.45 -14.74
C GLU A 124 -13.74 5.50 -14.94
N LYS A 125 -14.04 4.25 -15.26
CA LYS A 125 -13.07 3.21 -15.62
C LYS A 125 -13.46 2.66 -16.97
N GLU A 126 -12.56 2.76 -17.92
CA GLU A 126 -12.73 2.22 -19.27
C GLU A 126 -11.98 0.89 -19.39
N TYR A 127 -12.66 -0.12 -19.94
CA TYR A 127 -12.08 -1.43 -20.20
C TYR A 127 -12.27 -1.78 -21.67
N ILE A 128 -11.19 -2.24 -22.31
CA ILE A 128 -11.22 -2.83 -23.62
C ILE A 128 -11.16 -4.35 -23.44
N VAL A 129 -12.15 -5.04 -24.01
CA VAL A 129 -12.26 -6.50 -23.91
C VAL A 129 -12.18 -7.11 -25.30
N ASP A 130 -11.17 -7.96 -25.48
CA ASP A 130 -11.06 -8.80 -26.67
C ASP A 130 -11.74 -10.15 -26.40
N SER A 131 -12.68 -10.53 -27.25
CA SER A 131 -13.41 -11.79 -27.11
C SER A 131 -13.29 -12.61 -28.38
N SER A 132 -13.04 -13.91 -28.24
CA SER A 132 -13.01 -14.86 -29.35
C SER A 132 -14.40 -15.22 -29.89
N SER A 133 -15.46 -14.82 -29.19
CA SER A 133 -16.86 -15.00 -29.59
C SER A 133 -17.67 -13.75 -29.29
N PRO A 134 -18.79 -13.51 -29.99
CA PRO A 134 -19.68 -12.39 -29.65
C PRO A 134 -20.10 -12.44 -28.18
N LEU A 135 -20.09 -11.30 -27.54
CA LEU A 135 -20.64 -11.17 -26.20
C LEU A 135 -22.16 -11.24 -26.27
N PRO A 136 -22.82 -11.86 -25.25
CA PRO A 136 -24.27 -11.98 -25.22
C PRO A 136 -24.96 -10.62 -25.06
#